data_63f18d2e39a656f7bd3799795fac8f24
#
_entry.id   63f18d2e39a656f7bd3799795fac8f24
#
_cell.length_a   1.000
_cell.length_b   1.000
_cell.length_c   1.000
_cell.angle_alpha   90.00
_cell.angle_beta   90.00
_cell.angle_gamma   90.00
#
_symmetry.space_group_name_H-M   'P 1'
#
loop_
_entity.id
_entity.type
_entity.pdbx_description
1 polymer ?
#
loop_
_entity_poly.entity_id
_entity_poly.type
_entity_poly.pdbx_seq_one_letter_code
_entity_poly.pdbx_strand_id
1 'polypeptide(L)'
;RVALAARKHLQTEFSPDEEIVCVTENDACGVDAVQVLTGCSIGKGNLIYHDTGKQAFSFYSRKDGRKVRVVFKMALNREEHSRDVLKEKILSASDEELFDFTEPADLPPNKARLFSSIVCEECGEMAPEHKIRLHDGRKLCLGCFPDYSRGW
;
A
#
# COMPACT_ATOMS: atom_id res chain seq x y z
N ARG A 1 4.08 13.19 6.71
CA ARG A 1 2.88 13.78 7.32
C ARG A 1 1.71 12.80 7.30
N VAL A 2 1.36 12.15 6.17
CA VAL A 2 0.21 11.23 6.07
C VAL A 2 0.21 10.13 7.14
N ALA A 3 1.33 9.45 7.34
CA ALA A 3 1.46 8.38 8.34
C ALA A 3 1.26 8.89 9.78
N LEU A 4 1.74 10.09 10.09
CA LEU A 4 1.56 10.71 11.41
C LEU A 4 0.08 11.11 11.63
N ALA A 5 -0.58 11.66 10.63
CA ALA A 5 -2.00 11.99 10.69
C ALA A 5 -2.87 10.73 10.89
N ALA A 6 -2.56 9.66 10.15
CA ALA A 6 -3.24 8.38 10.32
C ALA A 6 -3.05 7.78 11.72
N ARG A 7 -1.84 7.83 12.28
CA ARG A 7 -1.56 7.35 13.65
C ARG A 7 -2.38 8.11 14.70
N LYS A 8 -2.51 9.43 14.58
CA LYS A 8 -3.36 10.23 15.46
C LYS A 8 -4.83 9.78 15.38
N HIS A 9 -5.33 9.61 14.16
CA HIS A 9 -6.73 9.21 13.92
C HIS A 9 -7.04 7.82 14.47
N LEU A 10 -6.13 6.87 14.26
CA LEU A 10 -6.25 5.51 14.76
C LEU A 10 -5.86 5.38 16.25
N GLN A 11 -5.32 6.43 16.87
CA GLN A 11 -4.76 6.42 18.24
C GLN A 11 -3.83 5.23 18.45
N THR A 12 -2.94 5.00 17.50
CA THR A 12 -2.00 3.89 17.48
C THR A 12 -0.62 4.38 17.12
N GLU A 13 0.38 3.56 17.37
CA GLU A 13 1.75 3.89 17.02
C GLU A 13 2.27 3.01 15.89
N PHE A 14 3.34 2.29 16.14
CA PHE A 14 3.95 1.38 15.20
C PHE A 14 3.28 -0.01 15.29
N SER A 15 3.07 -0.64 14.13
CA SER A 15 2.57 -2.01 14.04
C SER A 15 3.74 -2.98 13.93
N PRO A 16 4.10 -3.71 14.98
CA PRO A 16 5.17 -4.71 14.89
C PRO A 16 4.82 -5.88 13.96
N ASP A 17 3.54 -6.22 13.87
CA ASP A 17 3.03 -7.26 12.98
C ASP A 17 1.93 -6.71 12.05
N GLU A 18 0.74 -7.29 12.03
CA GLU A 18 -0.38 -6.93 11.14
C GLU A 18 -1.50 -6.14 11.84
N GLU A 19 -1.25 -5.50 12.98
CA GLU A 19 -2.28 -4.78 13.75
C GLU A 19 -2.85 -3.58 12.97
N ILE A 20 -1.99 -2.95 12.15
CA ILE A 20 -2.39 -1.89 11.22
C ILE A 20 -2.22 -2.44 9.80
N VAL A 21 -3.21 -2.17 8.96
CA VAL A 21 -3.14 -2.42 7.51
C VAL A 21 -3.24 -1.09 6.79
N CYS A 22 -2.41 -0.89 5.78
CA CYS A 22 -2.47 0.26 4.89
C CYS A 22 -2.74 -0.20 3.46
N VAL A 23 -3.75 0.38 2.83
CA VAL A 23 -3.95 0.31 1.37
C VAL A 23 -3.49 1.63 0.79
N THR A 24 -2.44 1.62 -0.03
CA THR A 24 -1.95 2.78 -0.76
C THR A 24 -2.53 2.81 -2.16
N GLU A 25 -2.99 4.00 -2.59
CA GLU A 25 -3.55 4.20 -3.93
C GLU A 25 -2.50 4.74 -4.92
N ASN A 26 -1.24 4.79 -4.51
CA ASN A 26 -0.09 5.23 -5.32
C ASN A 26 1.19 4.53 -4.89
N ASP A 27 2.23 4.64 -5.72
CA ASP A 27 3.59 4.13 -5.52
C ASP A 27 4.62 5.25 -5.30
N ALA A 28 4.16 6.45 -4.92
CA ALA A 28 5.03 7.60 -4.70
C ALA A 28 5.81 7.50 -3.37
N CYS A 29 6.84 8.33 -3.21
CA CYS A 29 7.75 8.33 -2.04
C CYS A 29 7.06 8.48 -0.67
N GLY A 30 5.79 8.91 -0.63
CA GLY A 30 4.98 8.90 0.58
C GLY A 30 4.78 7.51 1.19
N VAL A 31 4.84 6.47 0.37
CA VAL A 31 4.74 5.06 0.78
C VAL A 31 5.89 4.65 1.68
N ASP A 32 7.11 5.12 1.41
CA ASP A 32 8.30 4.84 2.26
C ASP A 32 8.08 5.35 3.69
N ALA A 33 7.54 6.56 3.80
CA ALA A 33 7.23 7.14 5.10
C ALA A 33 6.11 6.36 5.84
N VAL A 34 5.14 5.81 5.11
CA VAL A 34 4.13 4.91 5.67
C VAL A 34 4.78 3.66 6.24
N GLN A 35 5.65 3.01 5.48
CA GLN A 35 6.37 1.81 5.93
C GLN A 35 7.16 2.07 7.21
N VAL A 36 7.97 3.12 7.22
CA VAL A 36 8.85 3.45 8.36
C VAL A 36 8.06 3.85 9.61
N LEU A 37 7.01 4.65 9.45
CA LEU A 37 6.31 5.25 10.59
C LEU A 37 5.16 4.38 11.12
N THR A 38 4.55 3.55 10.29
CA THR A 38 3.43 2.70 10.73
C THR A 38 3.81 1.24 10.89
N GLY A 39 4.92 0.82 10.31
CA GLY A 39 5.32 -0.58 10.26
C GLY A 39 4.57 -1.41 9.21
N CYS A 40 3.72 -0.79 8.39
CA CYS A 40 3.10 -1.49 7.26
C CYS A 40 4.16 -1.77 6.18
N SER A 41 4.26 -3.00 5.71
CA SER A 41 5.21 -3.38 4.66
C SER A 41 4.64 -4.46 3.74
N ILE A 42 5.13 -4.53 2.51
CA ILE A 42 4.73 -5.56 1.55
C ILE A 42 5.08 -6.96 2.08
N GLY A 43 6.26 -7.12 2.68
CA GLY A 43 6.74 -8.40 3.20
C GLY A 43 5.90 -8.95 4.36
N LYS A 44 5.31 -8.10 5.20
CA LYS A 44 4.35 -8.50 6.23
C LYS A 44 2.94 -8.72 5.69
N GLY A 45 2.65 -8.31 4.45
CA GLY A 45 1.32 -8.40 3.85
C GLY A 45 0.30 -7.39 4.39
N ASN A 46 0.75 -6.39 5.15
CA ASN A 46 -0.10 -5.34 5.70
C ASN A 46 0.08 -3.96 5.01
N LEU A 47 0.85 -3.90 3.93
CA LEU A 47 0.87 -2.81 2.97
C LEU A 47 0.39 -3.34 1.62
N ILE A 48 -0.76 -2.86 1.16
CA ILE A 48 -1.40 -3.32 -0.06
C ILE A 48 -1.41 -2.18 -1.06
N TYR A 49 -0.95 -2.47 -2.27
CA TYR A 49 -0.97 -1.53 -3.38
C TYR A 49 -2.25 -1.71 -4.21
N HIS A 50 -3.03 -0.66 -4.30
CA HIS A 50 -4.21 -0.56 -5.14
C HIS A 50 -4.08 0.64 -6.07
N ASP A 51 -3.53 0.42 -7.25
CA ASP A 51 -3.16 1.47 -8.19
C ASP A 51 -4.37 2.23 -8.74
N THR A 52 -4.63 3.40 -8.18
CA THR A 52 -5.56 4.38 -8.71
C THR A 52 -4.87 5.69 -9.08
N GLY A 53 -3.57 5.82 -8.80
CA GLY A 53 -2.76 7.01 -8.99
C GLY A 53 -3.09 8.18 -8.04
N LYS A 54 -3.99 7.99 -7.08
CA LYS A 54 -4.40 9.03 -6.15
C LYS A 54 -3.41 9.14 -4.98
N GLN A 55 -3.13 10.34 -4.53
CA GLN A 55 -2.35 10.57 -3.31
C GLN A 55 -3.21 10.29 -2.07
N ALA A 56 -3.61 9.04 -1.94
CA ALA A 56 -4.55 8.55 -0.94
C ALA A 56 -4.06 7.25 -0.28
N PHE A 57 -4.39 7.12 1.00
CA PHE A 57 -4.01 5.99 1.84
C PHE A 57 -5.16 5.64 2.77
N SER A 58 -5.60 4.39 2.77
CA SER A 58 -6.61 3.87 3.69
C SER A 58 -5.94 3.04 4.77
N PHE A 59 -6.16 3.39 6.02
CA PHE A 59 -5.60 2.70 7.19
C PHE A 59 -6.70 2.03 7.98
N TYR A 60 -6.41 0.84 8.49
CA TYR A 60 -7.32 0.02 9.28
C TYR A 60 -6.60 -0.52 10.50
N SER A 61 -7.18 -0.33 11.69
CA SER A 61 -6.73 -0.97 12.92
C SER A 61 -7.50 -2.27 13.13
N ARG A 62 -6.79 -3.39 13.16
CA ARG A 62 -7.41 -4.71 13.44
C ARG A 62 -7.75 -4.91 14.91
N LYS A 63 -7.17 -4.08 15.79
CA LYS A 63 -7.36 -4.18 17.23
C LYS A 63 -8.74 -3.72 17.67
N ASP A 64 -9.23 -2.64 17.10
CA ASP A 64 -10.44 -1.94 17.55
C ASP A 64 -11.39 -1.53 16.41
N GLY A 65 -11.05 -1.89 15.17
CA GLY A 65 -11.87 -1.62 13.99
C GLY A 65 -11.86 -0.17 13.52
N ARG A 66 -11.06 0.71 14.12
CA ARG A 66 -10.91 2.08 13.64
C ARG A 66 -10.30 2.09 12.25
N LYS A 67 -10.77 2.99 11.41
CA LYS A 67 -10.31 3.13 10.04
C LYS A 67 -10.36 4.59 9.60
N VAL A 68 -9.49 4.97 8.69
CA VAL A 68 -9.44 6.31 8.10
C VAL A 68 -8.82 6.24 6.71
N ARG A 69 -9.41 6.96 5.76
CA ARG A 69 -8.80 7.23 4.47
C ARG A 69 -8.30 8.67 4.47
N VAL A 70 -7.01 8.84 4.22
CA VAL A 70 -6.30 10.12 4.22
C VAL A 70 -5.96 10.48 2.78
N VAL A 71 -6.49 11.57 2.28
CA VAL A 71 -6.28 12.05 0.91
C VAL A 71 -5.53 13.37 0.95
N PHE A 72 -4.41 13.46 0.26
CA PHE A 72 -3.68 14.72 0.14
C PHE A 72 -4.43 15.68 -0.79
N LYS A 73 -4.74 16.88 -0.30
CA LYS A 73 -5.55 17.88 -1.03
C LYS A 73 -4.85 19.19 -1.32
N MET A 74 -3.72 19.48 -0.64
CA MET A 74 -3.04 20.74 -0.82
C MET A 74 -2.54 20.88 -2.27
N ALA A 75 -2.94 21.96 -2.93
CA ALA A 75 -2.41 22.31 -4.24
C ALA A 75 -0.95 22.77 -4.11
N LEU A 76 -0.04 22.01 -4.74
CA LEU A 76 1.38 22.32 -4.80
C LEU A 76 1.70 22.89 -6.19
N ASN A 77 1.85 24.20 -6.29
CA ASN A 77 2.29 24.83 -7.52
C ASN A 77 3.82 24.80 -7.60
N ARG A 78 4.36 23.85 -8.41
CA ARG A 78 5.80 23.66 -8.60
C ARG A 78 6.41 24.68 -9.56
N GLU A 79 5.60 25.39 -10.34
CA GLU A 79 6.08 26.41 -11.27
C GLU A 79 6.33 27.74 -10.53
N GLU A 80 5.50 28.04 -9.51
CA GLU A 80 5.59 29.30 -8.75
C GLU A 80 6.50 29.20 -7.50
N HIS A 81 6.78 27.99 -7.00
CA HIS A 81 7.45 27.80 -5.72
C HIS A 81 8.63 26.84 -5.83
N SER A 82 9.75 27.23 -5.23
CA SER A 82 10.89 26.31 -5.09
C SER A 82 10.55 25.10 -4.20
N ARG A 83 11.34 24.03 -4.34
CA ARG A 83 11.18 22.81 -3.54
C ARG A 83 11.24 23.08 -2.04
N ASP A 84 12.09 24.00 -1.59
CA ASP A 84 12.25 24.33 -0.17
C ASP A 84 11.02 25.05 0.36
N VAL A 85 10.45 25.99 -0.39
CA VAL A 85 9.22 26.68 -0.04
C VAL A 85 8.05 25.71 0.06
N LEU A 86 7.92 24.77 -0.88
CA LEU A 86 6.87 23.74 -0.83
C LEU A 86 7.04 22.80 0.36
N LYS A 87 8.29 22.42 0.67
CA LYS A 87 8.62 21.62 1.84
C LYS A 87 8.23 22.33 3.13
N GLU A 88 8.56 23.60 3.26
CA GLU A 88 8.22 24.39 4.44
C GLU A 88 6.72 24.54 4.60
N LYS A 89 5.98 24.81 3.52
CA LYS A 89 4.51 24.82 3.52
C LYS A 89 3.92 23.51 4.02
N ILE A 90 4.42 22.37 3.55
CA ILE A 90 3.95 21.04 3.99
C ILE A 90 4.29 20.79 5.46
N LEU A 91 5.45 21.25 5.93
CA LEU A 91 5.87 21.03 7.31
C LEU A 91 5.12 21.92 8.32
N SER A 92 4.78 23.15 7.94
CA SER A 92 4.10 24.13 8.80
C SER A 92 2.57 24.01 8.78
N ALA A 93 1.98 23.49 7.70
CA ALA A 93 0.53 23.36 7.57
C ALA A 93 -0.06 22.36 8.59
N SER A 94 -1.29 22.58 9.01
CA SER A 94 -2.06 21.65 9.83
C SER A 94 -2.41 20.37 9.05
N ASP A 95 -2.83 19.32 9.76
CA ASP A 95 -3.24 18.08 9.10
C ASP A 95 -4.53 18.31 8.27
N GLU A 96 -5.44 19.20 8.73
CA GLU A 96 -6.70 19.56 8.06
C GLU A 96 -6.47 20.41 6.80
N GLU A 97 -5.40 21.18 6.73
CA GLU A 97 -5.00 21.91 5.53
C GLU A 97 -4.36 20.98 4.49
N LEU A 98 -3.64 19.95 4.95
CA LEU A 98 -2.95 19.01 4.07
C LEU A 98 -3.86 17.90 3.54
N PHE A 99 -4.81 17.43 4.36
CA PHE A 99 -5.52 16.20 4.09
C PHE A 99 -7.03 16.33 4.26
N ASP A 100 -7.76 15.59 3.45
CA ASP A 100 -9.13 15.20 3.73
C ASP A 100 -9.13 13.85 4.43
N PHE A 101 -9.95 13.74 5.48
CA PHE A 101 -10.15 12.52 6.25
C PHE A 101 -11.54 12.00 5.98
N THR A 102 -11.65 10.79 5.46
CA THR A 102 -12.92 10.13 5.18
C THR A 102 -12.90 8.71 5.73
N GLU A 103 -14.05 8.10 5.85
CA GLU A 103 -14.12 6.68 6.15
C GLU A 103 -13.85 5.89 4.87
N PRO A 104 -12.96 4.86 4.88
CA PRO A 104 -12.80 3.98 3.74
C PRO A 104 -14.11 3.25 3.40
N ALA A 105 -14.46 3.20 2.12
CA ALA A 105 -15.66 2.52 1.65
C ALA A 105 -15.55 0.98 1.82
N ASP A 106 -14.34 0.46 1.66
CA ASP A 106 -14.07 -0.96 1.71
C ASP A 106 -13.83 -1.48 3.13
N LEU A 107 -14.04 -2.78 3.31
CA LEU A 107 -13.66 -3.50 4.51
C LEU A 107 -12.14 -3.66 4.58
N PRO A 108 -11.56 -3.82 5.80
CA PRO A 108 -10.13 -4.08 5.93
C PRO A 108 -9.76 -5.36 5.17
N PRO A 109 -8.62 -5.33 4.44
CA PRO A 109 -8.12 -6.52 3.76
C PRO A 109 -7.93 -7.70 4.73
N ASN A 110 -8.10 -8.92 4.23
CA ASN A 110 -7.83 -10.11 5.02
C ASN A 110 -6.37 -10.17 5.49
N LYS A 111 -6.10 -10.95 6.53
CA LYS A 111 -4.72 -11.24 6.96
C LYS A 111 -3.95 -11.97 5.85
N ALA A 112 -2.65 -11.75 5.82
CA ALA A 112 -1.74 -12.50 4.97
C ALA A 112 -1.90 -14.01 5.25
N ARG A 113 -1.82 -14.81 4.17
CA ARG A 113 -1.93 -16.28 4.25
C ARG A 113 -0.59 -16.90 3.90
N LEU A 114 -0.25 -17.97 4.60
CA LEU A 114 0.85 -18.83 4.21
C LEU A 114 0.39 -19.77 3.10
N PHE A 115 1.24 -19.95 2.11
CA PHE A 115 1.00 -20.80 0.96
C PHE A 115 2.13 -21.84 0.82
N SER A 116 1.79 -23.02 0.31
CA SER A 116 2.80 -24.02 -0.04
C SER A 116 3.69 -23.52 -1.18
N SER A 117 4.98 -23.83 -1.12
CA SER A 117 5.91 -23.57 -2.22
C SER A 117 5.85 -24.69 -3.24
N ILE A 118 5.71 -24.33 -4.52
CA ILE A 118 5.65 -25.25 -5.66
C ILE A 118 6.86 -24.97 -6.55
N VAL A 119 7.53 -26.01 -7.02
CA VAL A 119 8.64 -25.88 -7.98
C VAL A 119 8.07 -25.58 -9.36
N CYS A 120 8.58 -24.56 -10.02
CA CYS A 120 8.28 -24.24 -11.40
C CYS A 120 8.94 -25.29 -12.31
N GLU A 121 8.17 -25.93 -13.19
CA GLU A 121 8.66 -26.99 -14.08
C GLU A 121 9.45 -26.47 -15.29
N GLU A 122 9.58 -25.13 -15.43
CA GLU A 122 10.41 -24.49 -16.46
C GLU A 122 11.77 -24.05 -15.89
N CYS A 123 11.76 -23.14 -14.87
CA CYS A 123 13.01 -22.58 -14.34
C CYS A 123 13.56 -23.33 -13.12
N GLY A 124 12.80 -24.24 -12.52
CA GLY A 124 13.20 -24.97 -11.31
C GLY A 124 13.11 -24.16 -10.00
N GLU A 125 12.74 -22.90 -10.06
CA GLU A 125 12.61 -22.06 -8.86
C GLU A 125 11.28 -22.29 -8.13
N MET A 126 11.29 -22.06 -6.81
CA MET A 126 10.08 -22.18 -6.00
C MET A 126 9.23 -20.90 -6.06
N ALA A 127 7.92 -21.09 -6.21
CA ALA A 127 6.96 -20.01 -6.10
C ALA A 127 5.77 -20.45 -5.23
N PRO A 128 5.09 -19.53 -4.51
CA PRO A 128 3.91 -19.87 -3.72
C PRO A 128 2.77 -20.34 -4.63
N GLU A 129 2.00 -21.32 -4.18
CA GLU A 129 0.96 -21.99 -4.99
C GLU A 129 -0.02 -21.03 -5.70
N HIS A 130 -0.39 -19.92 -5.07
CA HIS A 130 -1.28 -18.91 -5.67
C HIS A 130 -0.65 -18.12 -6.83
N LYS A 131 0.68 -18.22 -7.00
CA LYS A 131 1.46 -17.64 -8.12
C LYS A 131 1.87 -18.68 -9.16
N ILE A 132 1.34 -19.88 -9.08
CA ILE A 132 1.52 -20.94 -10.08
C ILE A 132 0.34 -20.92 -11.05
N ARG A 133 0.63 -21.17 -12.31
CA ARG A 133 -0.35 -21.33 -13.40
C ARG A 133 -0.10 -22.68 -14.08
N LEU A 134 -1.17 -23.30 -14.56
CA LEU A 134 -1.07 -24.47 -15.42
C LEU A 134 -1.03 -24.04 -16.88
N HIS A 135 -0.06 -24.55 -17.63
CA HIS A 135 0.09 -24.35 -19.06
C HIS A 135 0.55 -25.66 -19.69
N ASP A 136 -0.23 -26.21 -20.59
CA ASP A 136 0.00 -27.52 -21.23
C ASP A 136 0.33 -28.65 -20.22
N GLY A 137 -0.41 -28.67 -19.10
CA GLY A 137 -0.24 -29.62 -18.02
C GLY A 137 0.94 -29.37 -17.09
N ARG A 138 1.78 -28.36 -17.36
CA ARG A 138 2.96 -28.00 -16.56
C ARG A 138 2.61 -26.91 -15.54
N LYS A 139 3.26 -26.94 -14.38
CA LYS A 139 3.15 -25.93 -13.32
C LYS A 139 4.21 -24.86 -13.53
N LEU A 140 3.81 -23.67 -13.94
CA LEU A 140 4.73 -22.57 -14.23
C LEU A 140 4.54 -21.42 -13.25
N CYS A 141 5.63 -20.79 -12.80
CA CYS A 141 5.57 -19.54 -12.07
C CYS A 141 5.12 -18.39 -13.01
N LEU A 142 4.71 -17.25 -12.44
CA LEU A 142 4.24 -16.11 -13.26
C LEU A 142 5.31 -15.57 -14.21
N GLY A 143 6.61 -15.71 -13.87
CA GLY A 143 7.70 -15.29 -14.75
C GLY A 143 7.92 -16.21 -15.96
N CYS A 144 7.54 -17.48 -15.86
CA CYS A 144 7.65 -18.47 -16.94
C CYS A 144 6.34 -18.73 -17.66
N PHE A 145 5.22 -18.31 -17.06
CA PHE A 145 3.90 -18.47 -17.67
C PHE A 145 3.75 -17.53 -18.87
N PRO A 146 3.55 -18.04 -20.10
CA PRO A 146 3.36 -17.22 -21.27
C PRO A 146 1.98 -16.54 -21.21
N ASP A 147 1.96 -15.22 -21.36
CA ASP A 147 0.70 -14.51 -21.52
C ASP A 147 0.05 -14.90 -22.84
N TYR A 148 -1.19 -15.37 -22.76
CA TYR A 148 -1.98 -15.63 -23.94
C TYR A 148 -2.80 -14.39 -24.30
N SER A 149 -2.49 -13.82 -25.46
CA SER A 149 -3.25 -12.73 -26.05
C SER A 149 -3.65 -13.11 -27.47
N ARG A 150 -4.87 -12.81 -27.84
CA ARG A 150 -5.35 -12.96 -29.24
C ARG A 150 -5.07 -11.70 -30.08
N GLY A 151 -4.15 -10.82 -29.60
CA GLY A 151 -3.80 -9.58 -30.28
C GLY A 151 -4.74 -8.39 -29.94
N TRP A 152 -5.39 -8.46 -28.80
CA TRP A 152 -6.25 -7.38 -28.27
C TRP A 152 -5.54 -6.63 -27.18
#